data_225220ab28ad6d3c23bd86ee4346829f
#
_entry.id   225220ab28ad6d3c23bd86ee4346829f
#
_cell.length_a   1.000
_cell.length_b   1.000
_cell.length_c   1.000
_cell.angle_alpha   90.00
_cell.angle_beta   90.00
_cell.angle_gamma   90.00
#
_symmetry.space_group_name_H-M   'P 1'
#
loop_
_entity.id
_entity.type
_entity.pdbx_description
1 polymer ?
#
loop_
_entity_poly.entity_id
_entity_poly.type
_entity_poly.pdbx_seq_one_letter_code
_entity_poly.pdbx_strand_id
1 'polypeptide(L)'
;MRIALCSYSQKEKETALLMKLGKVDRFDNGVFCVYAMQRDGPYDAVVVMEDGARGMNFCMSIRGYSRDVPLLWISDQAEFEPQSRRMQVDDFWVKPVTEYQLREAVSQLLQKTTRRNEPREEDE
;
A
#
# COMPACT_ATOMS: atom_id res chain seq x y z
N MET A 1 9.29 -10.72 0.63
CA MET A 1 8.56 -9.47 0.35
C MET A 1 8.04 -8.86 1.65
N ARG A 2 8.16 -7.56 1.78
CA ARG A 2 7.67 -6.82 2.95
C ARG A 2 6.43 -6.02 2.56
N ILE A 3 5.35 -6.20 3.30
CA ILE A 3 4.07 -5.55 3.04
C ILE A 3 3.64 -4.78 4.29
N ALA A 4 3.25 -3.52 4.12
CA ALA A 4 2.64 -2.74 5.21
C ALA A 4 1.13 -2.71 5.00
N LEU A 5 0.38 -2.98 6.06
CA LEU A 5 -1.08 -2.86 6.06
C LEU A 5 -1.46 -1.75 7.04
N CYS A 6 -2.00 -0.66 6.50
CA CYS A 6 -2.35 0.54 7.26
C CYS A 6 -3.86 0.62 7.45
N SER A 7 -4.31 0.52 8.69
CA SER A 7 -5.72 0.59 9.04
C SER A 7 -5.88 0.85 10.53
N TYR A 8 -6.91 1.60 10.91
CA TYR A 8 -7.26 1.80 12.33
C TYR A 8 -7.89 0.56 12.94
N SER A 9 -8.51 -0.32 12.13
CA SER A 9 -9.12 -1.55 12.61
C SER A 9 -8.16 -2.73 12.42
N GLN A 10 -8.46 -3.87 13.08
CA GLN A 10 -7.58 -5.02 13.10
C GLN A 10 -7.36 -5.67 11.73
N LYS A 11 -8.40 -5.74 10.89
CA LYS A 11 -8.29 -6.35 9.56
C LYS A 11 -7.65 -7.74 9.57
N GLU A 12 -8.11 -8.61 10.46
CA GLU A 12 -7.50 -9.94 10.67
C GLU A 12 -7.54 -10.81 9.41
N LYS A 13 -8.67 -10.80 8.69
CA LYS A 13 -8.80 -11.59 7.46
C LYS A 13 -7.84 -11.11 6.38
N GLU A 14 -7.77 -9.79 6.19
CA GLU A 14 -6.91 -9.17 5.20
C GLU A 14 -5.46 -9.39 5.56
N THR A 15 -5.12 -9.28 6.84
CA THR A 15 -3.75 -9.55 7.31
C THR A 15 -3.36 -10.98 6.99
N ALA A 16 -4.21 -11.95 7.32
CA ALA A 16 -3.94 -13.37 7.05
C ALA A 16 -3.76 -13.63 5.55
N LEU A 17 -4.59 -12.99 4.72
CA LEU A 17 -4.49 -13.12 3.29
C LEU A 17 -3.15 -12.57 2.76
N LEU A 18 -2.75 -11.40 3.22
CA LEU A 18 -1.52 -10.77 2.79
C LEU A 18 -0.27 -11.52 3.29
N MET A 19 -0.36 -12.18 4.43
CA MET A 19 0.74 -13.00 4.94
C MET A 19 1.08 -14.17 4.03
N LYS A 20 0.18 -14.57 3.15
CA LYS A 20 0.47 -15.58 2.14
C LYS A 20 1.36 -15.03 1.01
N LEU A 21 1.44 -13.71 0.88
CA LEU A 21 2.22 -13.05 -0.16
C LEU A 21 3.56 -12.53 0.34
N GLY A 22 3.71 -12.34 1.65
CA GLY A 22 4.94 -11.82 2.21
C GLY A 22 4.83 -11.57 3.71
N LYS A 23 5.85 -10.95 4.26
CA LYS A 23 5.86 -10.55 5.66
C LYS A 23 5.05 -9.26 5.82
N VAL A 24 4.07 -9.27 6.72
CA VAL A 24 3.15 -8.15 6.92
C VAL A 24 3.41 -7.46 8.24
N ASP A 25 3.61 -6.15 8.17
CA ASP A 25 3.62 -5.27 9.35
C ASP A 25 2.35 -4.42 9.31
N ARG A 26 1.69 -4.28 10.46
CA ARG A 26 0.47 -3.51 10.58
C ARG A 26 0.71 -2.19 11.29
N PHE A 27 0.05 -1.14 10.79
CA PHE A 27 0.14 0.21 11.36
C PHE A 27 -1.26 0.81 11.47
N ASP A 28 -1.53 1.41 12.63
CA ASP A 28 -2.76 2.20 12.83
C ASP A 28 -2.49 3.71 12.69
N ASN A 29 -1.27 4.06 12.29
CA ASN A 29 -0.84 5.44 12.16
C ASN A 29 0.19 5.56 11.04
N GLY A 30 0.01 6.53 10.15
CA GLY A 30 0.92 6.72 9.02
C GLY A 30 2.34 7.09 9.42
N VAL A 31 2.49 7.81 10.53
CA VAL A 31 3.81 8.21 11.03
C VAL A 31 4.63 6.98 11.45
N PHE A 32 4.00 6.01 12.08
CA PHE A 32 4.69 4.77 12.46
C PHE A 32 5.12 3.96 11.26
N CYS A 33 4.32 3.95 10.20
CA CYS A 33 4.71 3.30 8.95
C CYS A 33 5.94 3.98 8.35
N VAL A 34 5.98 5.32 8.36
CA VAL A 34 7.12 6.08 7.87
C VAL A 34 8.37 5.78 8.70
N TYR A 35 8.25 5.75 10.03
CA TYR A 35 9.37 5.40 10.90
C TYR A 35 9.92 4.00 10.59
N ALA A 36 9.05 3.04 10.33
CA ALA A 36 9.48 1.69 9.98
C ALA A 36 10.27 1.69 8.67
N MET A 37 9.83 2.48 7.69
CA MET A 37 10.56 2.60 6.43
C MET A 37 11.90 3.30 6.60
N GLN A 38 11.97 4.30 7.47
CA GLN A 38 13.22 4.99 7.76
C GLN A 38 14.24 4.08 8.43
N ARG A 39 13.77 3.23 9.34
CA ARG A 39 14.62 2.34 10.11
C ARG A 39 15.06 1.11 9.32
N ASP A 40 14.12 0.49 8.60
CA ASP A 40 14.30 -0.84 8.04
C ASP A 40 14.28 -0.88 6.50
N GLY A 41 14.13 0.29 5.85
CA GLY A 41 14.04 0.37 4.40
C GLY A 41 12.61 0.31 3.88
N PRO A 42 12.43 0.53 2.57
CA PRO A 42 11.08 0.61 1.99
C PRO A 42 10.35 -0.71 2.01
N TYR A 43 9.01 -0.63 2.03
CA TYR A 43 8.16 -1.79 1.82
C TYR A 43 8.05 -2.10 0.33
N ASP A 44 7.81 -3.37 0.00
CA ASP A 44 7.56 -3.79 -1.38
C ASP A 44 6.14 -3.40 -1.81
N ALA A 45 5.22 -3.31 -0.87
CA ALA A 45 3.87 -2.80 -1.09
C ALA A 45 3.32 -2.21 0.20
N VAL A 46 2.59 -1.10 0.09
CA VAL A 46 1.86 -0.50 1.20
C VAL A 46 0.37 -0.53 0.82
N VAL A 47 -0.43 -1.14 1.67
CA VAL A 47 -1.88 -1.26 1.48
C VAL A 47 -2.57 -0.42 2.54
N VAL A 48 -3.29 0.62 2.12
CA VAL A 48 -4.09 1.45 3.02
C VAL A 48 -5.54 1.01 2.89
N MET A 49 -6.08 0.41 3.95
CA MET A 49 -7.49 -0.01 4.02
C MET A 49 -8.19 0.84 5.06
N GLU A 50 -8.39 2.09 4.72
CA GLU A 50 -9.06 3.06 5.58
C GLU A 50 -9.94 3.98 4.76
N ASP A 51 -11.07 4.37 5.36
CA ASP A 51 -12.10 5.12 4.66
C ASP A 51 -11.84 6.63 4.73
N GLY A 52 -12.30 7.33 3.69
CA GLY A 52 -12.39 8.77 3.68
C GLY A 52 -11.10 9.51 4.02
N ALA A 53 -11.23 10.54 4.84
CA ALA A 53 -10.10 11.39 5.20
C ALA A 53 -8.98 10.65 5.95
N ARG A 54 -9.32 9.62 6.71
CA ARG A 54 -8.32 8.82 7.42
C ARG A 54 -7.43 8.06 6.43
N GLY A 55 -8.05 7.47 5.41
CA GLY A 55 -7.29 6.79 4.36
C GLY A 55 -6.41 7.76 3.59
N MET A 56 -6.96 8.94 3.27
CA MET A 56 -6.19 9.99 2.61
C MET A 56 -4.99 10.41 3.45
N ASN A 57 -5.17 10.56 4.77
CA ASN A 57 -4.07 10.95 5.67
C ASN A 57 -2.95 9.91 5.71
N PHE A 58 -3.28 8.63 5.70
CA PHE A 58 -2.28 7.57 5.58
C PHE A 58 -1.47 7.75 4.29
N CYS A 59 -2.15 7.92 3.17
CA CYS A 59 -1.50 8.07 1.88
C CYS A 59 -0.62 9.32 1.84
N MET A 60 -1.09 10.43 2.41
CA MET A 60 -0.32 11.66 2.47
C MET A 60 0.98 11.48 3.28
N SER A 61 0.91 10.82 4.42
CA SER A 61 2.10 10.55 5.24
C SER A 61 3.12 9.73 4.47
N ILE A 62 2.66 8.69 3.80
CA ILE A 62 3.54 7.80 3.05
C ILE A 62 4.15 8.52 1.86
N ARG A 63 3.35 9.25 1.08
CA ARG A 63 3.84 9.99 -0.08
C ARG A 63 4.72 11.18 0.31
N GLY A 64 4.52 11.74 1.48
CA GLY A 64 5.41 12.77 2.01
C GLY A 64 6.81 12.25 2.28
N TYR A 65 6.95 10.98 2.57
CA TYR A 65 8.24 10.34 2.78
C TYR A 65 8.79 9.68 1.51
N SER A 66 7.95 8.95 0.77
CA SER A 66 8.39 8.20 -0.41
C SER A 66 7.37 8.35 -1.53
N ARG A 67 7.85 8.85 -2.68
CA ARG A 67 7.03 8.94 -3.89
C ARG A 67 7.00 7.65 -4.67
N ASP A 68 7.93 6.73 -4.38
CA ASP A 68 8.16 5.54 -5.19
C ASP A 68 7.63 4.26 -4.60
N VAL A 69 7.35 4.22 -3.29
CA VAL A 69 6.85 3.00 -2.68
C VAL A 69 5.51 2.61 -3.32
N PRO A 70 5.34 1.35 -3.75
CA PRO A 70 4.05 0.92 -4.30
C PRO A 70 2.96 1.04 -3.27
N LEU A 71 1.88 1.74 -3.63
CA LEU A 71 0.82 2.13 -2.70
C LEU A 71 -0.54 1.81 -3.29
N LEU A 72 -1.32 1.02 -2.54
CA LEU A 72 -2.72 0.69 -2.86
C LEU A 72 -3.60 1.31 -1.79
N TRP A 73 -4.64 2.03 -2.22
CA TRP A 73 -5.63 2.60 -1.29
C TRP A 73 -6.99 1.98 -1.57
N ILE A 74 -7.61 1.42 -0.53
CA ILE A 74 -8.96 0.85 -0.58
C ILE A 74 -9.84 1.64 0.38
N SER A 75 -10.86 2.31 -0.15
CA SER A 75 -11.76 3.19 0.59
C SER A 75 -13.21 2.78 0.34
N ASP A 76 -14.12 3.26 1.20
CA ASP A 76 -15.56 3.09 0.99
C ASP A 76 -16.16 4.18 0.08
N GLN A 77 -15.39 5.21 -0.29
CA GLN A 77 -15.92 6.39 -0.99
C GLN A 77 -15.19 6.64 -2.31
N ALA A 78 -15.94 6.50 -3.41
CA ALA A 78 -15.43 6.75 -4.76
C ALA A 78 -15.01 8.21 -4.96
N GLU A 79 -15.58 9.13 -4.18
CA GLU A 79 -15.30 10.57 -4.27
C GLU A 79 -13.83 10.91 -4.00
N PHE A 80 -13.09 10.01 -3.38
CA PHE A 80 -11.67 10.21 -3.11
C PHE A 80 -10.76 9.82 -4.27
N GLU A 81 -11.31 9.34 -5.38
CA GLU A 81 -10.49 8.98 -6.53
C GLU A 81 -9.62 10.14 -7.04
N PRO A 82 -10.13 11.38 -7.18
CA PRO A 82 -9.27 12.49 -7.60
C PRO A 82 -8.07 12.71 -6.68
N GLN A 83 -8.27 12.57 -5.37
CA GLN A 83 -7.18 12.70 -4.39
C GLN A 83 -6.17 11.57 -4.55
N SER A 84 -6.62 10.35 -4.84
CA SER A 84 -5.70 9.23 -5.07
C SER A 84 -4.78 9.50 -6.25
N ARG A 85 -5.30 10.11 -7.30
CA ARG A 85 -4.52 10.48 -8.48
C ARG A 85 -3.50 11.57 -8.16
N ARG A 86 -3.90 12.58 -7.39
CA ARG A 86 -3.01 13.67 -6.98
C ARG A 86 -1.84 13.18 -6.14
N MET A 87 -2.10 12.19 -5.29
CA MET A 87 -1.08 11.57 -4.45
C MET A 87 -0.28 10.49 -5.18
N GLN A 88 -0.60 10.24 -6.45
CA GLN A 88 0.07 9.22 -7.27
C GLN A 88 0.04 7.85 -6.60
N VAL A 89 -1.12 7.50 -6.05
CA VAL A 89 -1.40 6.16 -5.55
C VAL A 89 -1.40 5.20 -6.75
N ASP A 90 -0.72 4.06 -6.62
CA ASP A 90 -0.59 3.13 -7.75
C ASP A 90 -1.92 2.51 -8.14
N ASP A 91 -2.79 2.29 -7.16
CA ASP A 91 -4.11 1.73 -7.43
C ASP A 91 -5.09 2.20 -6.35
N PHE A 92 -6.36 2.39 -6.74
CA PHE A 92 -7.41 2.83 -5.84
C PHE A 92 -8.65 1.97 -6.09
N TRP A 93 -9.18 1.36 -5.03
CA TRP A 93 -10.37 0.51 -5.10
C TRP A 93 -11.43 0.98 -4.12
N VAL A 94 -12.69 0.81 -4.51
CA VAL A 94 -13.83 1.13 -3.65
C VAL A 94 -14.41 -0.17 -3.12
N LYS A 95 -14.64 -0.23 -1.80
CA LYS A 95 -15.25 -1.40 -1.15
C LYS A 95 -16.65 -1.65 -1.68
N PRO A 96 -17.11 -2.90 -1.72
CA PRO A 96 -16.44 -4.10 -1.21
C PRO A 96 -15.40 -4.64 -2.18
N VAL A 97 -14.34 -5.23 -1.62
CA VAL A 97 -13.28 -5.85 -2.39
C VAL A 97 -13.20 -7.32 -1.96
N THR A 98 -13.23 -8.24 -2.92
CA THR A 98 -13.12 -9.66 -2.63
C THR A 98 -11.68 -10.04 -2.27
N GLU A 99 -11.51 -11.20 -1.64
CA GLU A 99 -10.17 -11.73 -1.34
C GLU A 99 -9.35 -11.88 -2.61
N TYR A 100 -9.97 -12.34 -3.69
CA TYR A 100 -9.31 -12.50 -4.98
C TYR A 100 -8.83 -11.14 -5.51
N GLN A 101 -9.69 -10.14 -5.48
CA GLN A 101 -9.34 -8.80 -5.95
C GLN A 101 -8.19 -8.19 -5.14
N LEU A 102 -8.23 -8.33 -3.82
CA LEU A 102 -7.17 -7.82 -2.95
C LEU A 102 -5.85 -8.52 -3.25
N ARG A 103 -5.86 -9.84 -3.36
CA ARG A 103 -4.66 -10.60 -3.66
C ARG A 103 -4.07 -10.22 -5.01
N GLU A 104 -4.91 -10.08 -6.03
CA GLU A 104 -4.44 -9.69 -7.36
C GLU A 104 -3.87 -8.29 -7.37
N ALA A 105 -4.53 -7.34 -6.71
CA ALA A 105 -4.05 -5.96 -6.65
C ALA A 105 -2.69 -5.88 -5.97
N VAL A 106 -2.53 -6.58 -4.84
CA VAL A 106 -1.25 -6.58 -4.11
C VAL A 106 -0.17 -7.32 -4.90
N SER A 107 -0.52 -8.43 -5.55
CA SER A 107 0.43 -9.16 -6.39
C SER A 107 0.98 -8.27 -7.51
N GLN A 108 0.13 -7.45 -8.12
CA GLN A 108 0.57 -6.50 -9.15
C GLN A 108 1.51 -5.43 -8.58
N LEU A 109 1.24 -4.95 -7.36
CA LEU A 109 2.15 -4.01 -6.70
C LEU A 109 3.53 -4.64 -6.45
N LEU A 110 3.54 -5.88 -6.00
CA LEU A 110 4.79 -6.61 -5.75
C LEU A 110 5.58 -6.83 -7.03
N GLN A 111 4.90 -7.03 -8.15
CA GLN A 111 5.56 -7.13 -9.44
C GLN A 111 6.23 -5.82 -9.85
N LYS A 112 5.62 -4.68 -9.54
CA LYS A 112 6.22 -3.38 -9.80
C LYS A 112 7.53 -3.22 -9.03
N THR A 113 7.57 -3.64 -7.77
CA THR A 113 8.78 -3.62 -6.95
C THR A 113 9.87 -4.49 -7.58
N THR A 114 9.53 -5.70 -8.00
CA THR A 114 10.47 -6.61 -8.65
C THR A 114 11.05 -5.97 -9.90
N ARG A 115 10.22 -5.35 -10.73
CA ARG A 115 10.68 -4.67 -11.95
C ARG A 115 11.63 -3.51 -11.64
N ARG A 116 11.36 -2.74 -10.58
CA ARG A 116 12.24 -1.64 -10.18
C ARG A 116 13.61 -2.14 -9.74
N ASN A 117 13.68 -3.34 -9.18
CA ASN A 117 14.90 -3.92 -8.67
C ASN A 117 15.67 -4.73 -9.72
N GLU A 118 15.11 -4.92 -10.92
CA GLU A 118 15.78 -5.62 -12.00
C GLU A 118 16.80 -4.71 -12.67
N PRO A 119 18.00 -5.26 -13.04
CA PRO A 119 18.96 -4.50 -13.83
C PRO A 119 18.35 -4.10 -15.18
N ARG A 120 18.63 -2.88 -15.61
CA ARG A 120 18.17 -2.40 -16.91
C ARG A 120 19.18 -2.83 -17.98
N GLU A 121 18.68 -3.46 -19.03
CA GLU A 121 19.55 -3.92 -20.11
C GLU A 121 20.21 -2.75 -20.84
N GLU A 122 19.51 -1.64 -20.96
CA GLU A 122 20.03 -0.46 -21.65
C GLU A 122 21.12 0.26 -20.86
N ASP A 123 21.41 -0.15 -19.64
CA ASP A 123 22.46 0.41 -18.81
C ASP A 123 23.84 -0.18 -19.12
N GLU A 124 23.92 -1.03 -20.11
CA GLU A 124 25.18 -1.65 -20.54
C GLU A 124 26.17 -0.65 -21.14
#